data_321189d5b19bf5842322511ed1627e51
#
_entry.id   321189d5b19bf5842322511ed1627e51
#
_cell.length_a   1.000
_cell.length_b   1.000
_cell.length_c   1.000
_cell.angle_alpha   90.00
_cell.angle_beta   90.00
_cell.angle_gamma   90.00
#
_symmetry.space_group_name_H-M   'P 1'
#
loop_
_entity.id
_entity.type
_entity.pdbx_description
1 polymer ?
#
loop_
_entity_poly.entity_id
_entity_poly.type
_entity_poly.pdbx_seq_one_letter_code
_entity_poly.pdbx_strand_id
1 'polypeptide(L)'
;MALVPLRLLLDHAAENGYGIPAFNVNNLEQVQAIMEAAYETDSPVILQASRGARNYAGEIFLRHLILAATETYPNIPVVMHQDHGNEPSTCYSAAINGFTSVMMDGSLEADAKTPASYEYNVAVTKKVVDFAHSVGVSVEGELGCLGSLETGKGEAEDGHGFEGELSTDMLLTDPEEAADFVAKTKVDALAIAIGTSHGAYKFTRKPTGEVLAISRIAEIHKALPNTHLVMHGSSSVPQEWLDIINKYGGEIPQTYGVPVEEIQEGIRNGVRKVNIDTDNRLSLIHI
;
A
#
# COMPACT_ATOMS: atom_id res chain seq x y z
N MET A 1 -6.00 -22.47 -8.07
CA MET A 1 -5.94 -21.12 -8.68
C MET A 1 -5.10 -20.26 -7.76
N ALA A 2 -4.04 -19.66 -8.30
CA ALA A 2 -3.14 -18.82 -7.50
C ALA A 2 -3.76 -17.46 -7.10
N LEU A 3 -4.76 -16.95 -7.86
CA LEU A 3 -5.41 -15.67 -7.59
C LEU A 3 -6.45 -15.78 -6.49
N VAL A 4 -6.27 -15.03 -5.40
CA VAL A 4 -7.11 -15.08 -4.18
C VAL A 4 -7.57 -13.69 -3.73
N PRO A 5 -8.68 -13.57 -2.98
CA PRO A 5 -9.09 -12.31 -2.34
C PRO A 5 -8.09 -11.87 -1.26
N LEU A 6 -7.91 -10.55 -1.11
CA LEU A 6 -7.00 -9.97 -0.10
C LEU A 6 -7.33 -10.44 1.31
N ARG A 7 -8.61 -10.41 1.70
CA ARG A 7 -9.05 -10.80 3.03
C ARG A 7 -8.59 -12.19 3.42
N LEU A 8 -8.72 -13.17 2.51
CA LEU A 8 -8.30 -14.54 2.75
C LEU A 8 -6.79 -14.63 3.06
N LEU A 9 -5.98 -13.88 2.33
CA LEU A 9 -4.54 -13.88 2.49
C LEU A 9 -4.11 -13.20 3.79
N LEU A 10 -4.76 -12.09 4.14
CA LEU A 10 -4.47 -11.36 5.37
C LEU A 10 -4.98 -12.11 6.62
N ASP A 11 -6.08 -12.85 6.55
CA ASP A 11 -6.55 -13.73 7.62
C ASP A 11 -5.49 -14.81 7.93
N HIS A 12 -4.95 -15.47 6.89
CA HIS A 12 -3.87 -16.45 7.05
C HIS A 12 -2.59 -15.81 7.64
N ALA A 13 -2.24 -14.61 7.19
CA ALA A 13 -1.09 -13.87 7.73
C ALA A 13 -1.28 -13.55 9.22
N ALA A 14 -2.49 -13.15 9.62
CA ALA A 14 -2.82 -12.84 11.01
C ALA A 14 -2.76 -14.09 11.90
N GLU A 15 -3.31 -15.22 11.43
CA GLU A 15 -3.28 -16.49 12.16
C GLU A 15 -1.87 -17.03 12.36
N ASN A 16 -0.96 -16.76 11.42
CA ASN A 16 0.41 -17.27 11.44
C ASN A 16 1.46 -16.21 11.84
N GLY A 17 1.06 -14.99 12.18
CA GLY A 17 1.92 -13.95 12.75
C GLY A 17 2.93 -13.35 11.78
N TYR A 18 2.60 -13.20 10.48
CA TYR A 18 3.47 -12.55 9.50
C TYR A 18 2.77 -11.41 8.75
N GLY A 19 3.54 -10.64 8.00
CA GLY A 19 3.06 -9.60 7.08
C GLY A 19 3.34 -9.96 5.63
N ILE A 20 2.52 -9.48 4.71
CA ILE A 20 2.61 -9.76 3.28
C ILE A 20 3.06 -8.51 2.55
N PRO A 21 4.13 -8.59 1.74
CA PRO A 21 4.55 -7.48 0.90
C PRO A 21 3.54 -7.25 -0.23
N ALA A 22 3.21 -5.99 -0.46
CA ALA A 22 2.40 -5.53 -1.58
C ALA A 22 3.30 -4.69 -2.49
N PHE A 23 3.68 -5.27 -3.62
CA PHE A 23 4.61 -4.66 -4.55
C PHE A 23 3.88 -3.99 -5.70
N ASN A 24 4.15 -2.70 -5.92
CA ASN A 24 3.66 -1.97 -7.08
C ASN A 24 4.32 -2.49 -8.35
N VAL A 25 3.50 -2.73 -9.39
CA VAL A 25 3.95 -3.25 -10.69
C VAL A 25 3.47 -2.37 -11.83
N ASN A 26 4.38 -2.09 -12.77
CA ASN A 26 4.14 -1.25 -13.94
C ASN A 26 4.54 -1.94 -15.26
N ASN A 27 5.37 -2.97 -15.20
CA ASN A 27 5.98 -3.61 -16.37
C ASN A 27 6.24 -5.10 -16.14
N LEU A 28 6.70 -5.78 -17.20
CA LEU A 28 6.99 -7.21 -17.22
C LEU A 28 8.08 -7.60 -16.23
N GLU A 29 9.16 -6.82 -16.19
CA GLU A 29 10.36 -7.12 -15.43
C GLU A 29 10.08 -7.13 -13.93
N GLN A 30 9.29 -6.17 -13.44
CA GLN A 30 8.86 -6.13 -12.03
C GLN A 30 8.02 -7.35 -11.68
N VAL A 31 7.04 -7.70 -12.50
CA VAL A 31 6.18 -8.85 -12.23
C VAL A 31 6.99 -10.14 -12.21
N GLN A 32 7.92 -10.35 -13.14
CA GLN A 32 8.77 -11.53 -13.19
C GLN A 32 9.66 -11.63 -11.94
N ALA A 33 10.39 -10.56 -11.62
CA ALA A 33 11.30 -10.54 -10.47
C ALA A 33 10.57 -10.81 -9.14
N ILE A 34 9.41 -10.18 -8.93
CA ILE A 34 8.60 -10.39 -7.73
C ILE A 34 8.11 -11.84 -7.64
N MET A 35 7.62 -12.40 -8.75
CA MET A 35 7.10 -13.76 -8.75
C MET A 35 8.20 -14.83 -8.63
N GLU A 36 9.39 -14.61 -9.19
CA GLU A 36 10.56 -15.46 -8.96
C GLU A 36 10.96 -15.46 -7.47
N ALA A 37 11.05 -14.28 -6.87
CA ALA A 37 11.35 -14.17 -5.43
C ALA A 37 10.27 -14.82 -4.55
N ALA A 38 9.00 -14.64 -4.88
CA ALA A 38 7.90 -15.28 -4.17
C ALA A 38 7.95 -16.81 -4.28
N TYR A 39 8.31 -17.33 -5.46
CA TYR A 39 8.47 -18.76 -5.69
C TYR A 39 9.69 -19.34 -4.95
N GLU A 40 10.84 -18.66 -4.99
CA GLU A 40 12.05 -19.10 -4.29
C GLU A 40 11.87 -19.12 -2.77
N THR A 41 11.06 -18.22 -2.23
CA THR A 41 10.79 -18.12 -0.78
C THR A 41 9.52 -18.86 -0.34
N ASP A 42 8.81 -19.53 -1.26
CA ASP A 42 7.50 -20.17 -1.02
C ASP A 42 6.53 -19.24 -0.27
N SER A 43 6.45 -17.99 -0.70
CA SER A 43 5.74 -16.92 -0.02
C SER A 43 4.57 -16.38 -0.84
N PRO A 44 3.43 -16.09 -0.22
CA PRO A 44 2.33 -15.38 -0.89
C PRO A 44 2.72 -13.92 -1.15
N VAL A 45 2.10 -13.31 -2.16
CA VAL A 45 2.42 -11.94 -2.56
C VAL A 45 1.18 -11.16 -3.02
N ILE A 46 1.22 -9.85 -2.84
CA ILE A 46 0.25 -8.91 -3.41
C ILE A 46 0.93 -8.17 -4.56
N LEU A 47 0.43 -8.38 -5.80
CA LEU A 47 0.79 -7.57 -6.95
C LEU A 47 -0.23 -6.44 -7.06
N GLN A 48 0.23 -5.22 -6.83
CA GLN A 48 -0.66 -4.06 -6.80
C GLN A 48 -0.36 -3.09 -7.93
N ALA A 49 -1.43 -2.49 -8.47
CA ALA A 49 -1.37 -1.51 -9.53
C ALA A 49 -2.12 -0.25 -9.14
N SER A 50 -1.42 0.88 -9.08
CA SER A 50 -2.04 2.18 -8.92
C SER A 50 -2.85 2.57 -10.17
N ARG A 51 -3.71 3.58 -10.04
CA ARG A 51 -4.36 4.21 -11.20
C ARG A 51 -3.33 4.67 -12.23
N GLY A 52 -2.20 5.24 -11.77
CA GLY A 52 -1.08 5.67 -12.61
C GLY A 52 -0.46 4.49 -13.37
N ALA A 53 -0.19 3.38 -12.71
CA ALA A 53 0.35 2.17 -13.30
C ALA A 53 -0.59 1.58 -14.37
N ARG A 54 -1.89 1.52 -14.08
CA ARG A 54 -2.91 1.04 -15.04
C ARG A 54 -3.01 1.93 -16.28
N ASN A 55 -2.89 3.25 -16.12
CA ASN A 55 -2.87 4.20 -17.24
C ASN A 55 -1.58 4.09 -18.06
N TYR A 56 -0.44 3.95 -17.39
CA TYR A 56 0.89 3.83 -18.04
C TYR A 56 1.02 2.55 -18.86
N ALA A 57 0.80 1.40 -18.23
CA ALA A 57 0.97 0.11 -18.89
C ALA A 57 -0.19 -0.25 -19.82
N GLY A 58 -1.36 0.37 -19.66
CA GLY A 58 -2.61 -0.05 -20.26
C GLY A 58 -3.29 -1.14 -19.42
N GLU A 59 -4.51 -0.87 -18.98
CA GLU A 59 -5.26 -1.70 -18.03
C GLU A 59 -5.34 -3.18 -18.45
N ILE A 60 -5.64 -3.44 -19.72
CA ILE A 60 -5.76 -4.81 -20.24
C ILE A 60 -4.40 -5.51 -20.29
N PHE A 61 -3.33 -4.80 -20.68
CA PHE A 61 -1.99 -5.37 -20.70
C PHE A 61 -1.53 -5.75 -19.30
N LEU A 62 -1.67 -4.85 -18.34
CA LEU A 62 -1.24 -5.09 -16.95
C LEU A 62 -2.03 -6.23 -16.32
N ARG A 63 -3.36 -6.27 -16.52
CA ARG A 63 -4.19 -7.40 -16.12
C ARG A 63 -3.67 -8.74 -16.66
N HIS A 64 -3.44 -8.83 -17.96
CA HIS A 64 -2.97 -10.07 -18.56
C HIS A 64 -1.55 -10.44 -18.15
N LEU A 65 -0.70 -9.46 -17.86
CA LEU A 65 0.62 -9.68 -17.31
C LEU A 65 0.56 -10.37 -15.95
N ILE A 66 -0.28 -9.85 -15.04
CA ILE A 66 -0.49 -10.45 -13.73
C ILE A 66 -1.15 -11.84 -13.84
N LEU A 67 -2.12 -12.02 -14.73
CA LEU A 67 -2.74 -13.33 -14.98
C LEU A 67 -1.72 -14.34 -15.50
N ALA A 68 -0.86 -13.96 -16.45
CA ALA A 68 0.20 -14.83 -16.97
C ALA A 68 1.16 -15.26 -15.85
N ALA A 69 1.49 -14.35 -14.94
CA ALA A 69 2.30 -14.66 -13.75
C ALA A 69 1.63 -15.70 -12.84
N THR A 70 0.32 -15.56 -12.57
CA THR A 70 -0.43 -16.55 -11.76
C THR A 70 -0.55 -17.93 -12.44
N GLU A 71 -0.57 -17.97 -13.76
CA GLU A 71 -0.55 -19.24 -14.54
C GLU A 71 0.85 -19.88 -14.50
N THR A 72 1.91 -19.06 -14.54
CA THR A 72 3.30 -19.53 -14.49
C THR A 72 3.67 -20.08 -13.11
N TYR A 73 3.15 -19.48 -12.04
CA TYR A 73 3.42 -19.85 -10.66
C TYR A 73 2.13 -20.30 -9.93
N PRO A 74 1.51 -21.43 -10.31
CA PRO A 74 0.17 -21.80 -9.84
C PRO A 74 0.09 -22.14 -8.37
N ASN A 75 1.21 -22.38 -7.71
CA ASN A 75 1.31 -22.74 -6.29
C ASN A 75 1.49 -21.52 -5.37
N ILE A 76 1.81 -20.36 -5.93
CA ILE A 76 1.99 -19.13 -5.15
C ILE A 76 0.65 -18.38 -5.05
N PRO A 77 0.09 -18.18 -3.85
CA PRO A 77 -1.10 -17.35 -3.68
C PRO A 77 -0.79 -15.89 -4.03
N VAL A 78 -1.56 -15.33 -4.97
CA VAL A 78 -1.40 -13.95 -5.44
C VAL A 78 -2.69 -13.17 -5.23
N VAL A 79 -2.60 -11.96 -4.72
CA VAL A 79 -3.68 -10.97 -4.76
C VAL A 79 -3.38 -9.98 -5.87
N MET A 80 -4.35 -9.76 -6.76
CA MET A 80 -4.30 -8.66 -7.73
C MET A 80 -5.08 -7.48 -7.14
N HIS A 81 -4.36 -6.43 -6.73
CA HIS A 81 -4.87 -5.32 -5.94
C HIS A 81 -4.83 -3.99 -6.71
N GLN A 82 -5.94 -3.25 -6.72
CA GLN A 82 -5.97 -1.85 -7.13
C GLN A 82 -5.54 -0.98 -5.96
N ASP A 83 -4.42 -0.31 -6.11
CA ASP A 83 -3.81 0.58 -5.12
C ASP A 83 -4.24 2.04 -5.37
N HIS A 84 -4.68 2.76 -4.33
CA HIS A 84 -5.17 4.14 -4.37
C HIS A 84 -6.21 4.45 -5.45
N GLY A 85 -7.42 3.95 -5.28
CA GLY A 85 -8.58 4.40 -6.06
C GLY A 85 -9.06 5.77 -5.56
N ASN A 86 -8.98 6.79 -6.40
CA ASN A 86 -9.36 8.17 -6.07
C ASN A 86 -10.88 8.42 -6.06
N GLU A 87 -11.63 7.53 -6.65
CA GLU A 87 -13.11 7.60 -6.71
C GLU A 87 -13.70 6.20 -6.91
N PRO A 88 -14.99 5.98 -6.57
CA PRO A 88 -15.61 4.67 -6.70
C PRO A 88 -15.53 4.05 -8.09
N SER A 89 -15.57 4.86 -9.16
CA SER A 89 -15.47 4.37 -10.54
C SER A 89 -14.14 3.68 -10.84
N THR A 90 -13.04 4.15 -10.25
CA THR A 90 -11.70 3.52 -10.37
C THR A 90 -11.71 2.13 -9.75
N CYS A 91 -12.30 1.98 -8.57
CA CYS A 91 -12.44 0.69 -7.89
C CYS A 91 -13.37 -0.27 -8.63
N TYR A 92 -14.49 0.24 -9.16
CA TYR A 92 -15.43 -0.57 -9.94
C TYR A 92 -14.79 -1.08 -11.24
N SER A 93 -14.05 -0.22 -11.96
CA SER A 93 -13.29 -0.62 -13.14
C SER A 93 -12.32 -1.75 -12.82
N ALA A 94 -11.55 -1.63 -11.74
CA ALA A 94 -10.62 -2.67 -11.32
C ALA A 94 -11.32 -4.00 -11.03
N ALA A 95 -12.39 -3.98 -10.23
CA ALA A 95 -13.15 -5.19 -9.88
C ALA A 95 -13.75 -5.88 -11.13
N ILE A 96 -14.31 -5.11 -12.06
CA ILE A 96 -14.85 -5.62 -13.34
C ILE A 96 -13.72 -6.24 -14.19
N ASN A 97 -12.51 -5.70 -14.12
CA ASN A 97 -11.33 -6.24 -14.81
C ASN A 97 -10.64 -7.40 -14.06
N GLY A 98 -11.26 -7.94 -13.00
CA GLY A 98 -10.82 -9.15 -12.33
C GLY A 98 -9.79 -8.94 -11.22
N PHE A 99 -9.62 -7.71 -10.74
CA PHE A 99 -8.89 -7.45 -9.51
C PHE A 99 -9.63 -8.10 -8.33
N THR A 100 -8.90 -8.80 -7.48
CA THR A 100 -9.46 -9.52 -6.32
C THR A 100 -9.52 -8.68 -5.07
N SER A 101 -8.95 -7.47 -5.15
CA SER A 101 -8.97 -6.47 -4.10
C SER A 101 -8.85 -5.06 -4.68
N VAL A 102 -9.49 -4.10 -4.03
CA VAL A 102 -9.41 -2.67 -4.38
C VAL A 102 -9.23 -1.84 -3.13
N MET A 103 -8.46 -0.75 -3.25
CA MET A 103 -8.37 0.27 -2.21
C MET A 103 -9.16 1.50 -2.65
N MET A 104 -10.08 1.95 -1.79
CA MET A 104 -10.72 3.26 -1.92
C MET A 104 -10.02 4.22 -0.98
N ASP A 105 -9.24 5.12 -1.55
CA ASP A 105 -8.63 6.20 -0.79
C ASP A 105 -9.53 7.43 -0.79
N GLY A 106 -10.40 7.48 0.22
CA GLY A 106 -11.27 8.63 0.46
C GLY A 106 -10.68 9.63 1.45
N SER A 107 -9.43 9.48 1.86
CA SER A 107 -8.70 10.49 2.65
C SER A 107 -8.45 11.77 1.84
N LEU A 108 -8.47 11.63 0.51
CA LEU A 108 -8.39 12.71 -0.45
C LEU A 108 -9.70 12.81 -1.26
N GLU A 109 -10.00 14.01 -1.75
CA GLU A 109 -11.08 14.23 -2.71
C GLU A 109 -10.79 13.51 -4.05
N ALA A 110 -11.77 13.47 -4.95
CA ALA A 110 -11.65 12.80 -6.24
C ALA A 110 -10.49 13.32 -7.14
N ASP A 111 -9.94 14.51 -6.85
CA ASP A 111 -8.75 15.03 -7.50
C ASP A 111 -7.45 14.30 -7.09
N ALA A 112 -7.53 13.44 -6.09
CA ALA A 112 -6.42 12.69 -5.50
C ALA A 112 -5.32 13.57 -4.87
N LYS A 113 -5.67 14.79 -4.44
CA LYS A 113 -4.73 15.79 -3.92
C LYS A 113 -5.26 16.55 -2.71
N THR A 114 -6.53 16.93 -2.73
CA THR A 114 -7.14 17.73 -1.67
C THR A 114 -7.59 16.84 -0.51
N PRO A 115 -7.14 17.09 0.74
CA PRO A 115 -7.62 16.34 1.89
C PRO A 115 -9.15 16.43 2.01
N ALA A 116 -9.78 15.28 2.16
CA ALA A 116 -11.23 15.14 2.23
C ALA A 116 -11.76 15.19 3.66
N SER A 117 -13.06 15.39 3.82
CA SER A 117 -13.70 15.25 5.12
C SER A 117 -13.89 13.77 5.49
N TYR A 118 -13.98 13.48 6.79
CA TYR A 118 -14.29 12.15 7.29
C TYR A 118 -15.60 11.59 6.71
N GLU A 119 -16.64 12.41 6.63
CA GLU A 119 -17.96 12.02 6.09
C GLU A 119 -17.89 11.67 4.61
N TYR A 120 -17.08 12.41 3.82
CA TYR A 120 -16.82 12.07 2.42
C TYR A 120 -16.14 10.71 2.32
N ASN A 121 -15.06 10.50 3.08
CA ASN A 121 -14.32 9.24 3.09
C ASN A 121 -15.23 8.05 3.44
N VAL A 122 -16.00 8.15 4.51
CA VAL A 122 -16.99 7.11 4.88
C VAL A 122 -17.97 6.85 3.73
N ALA A 123 -18.50 7.91 3.11
CA ALA A 123 -19.52 7.78 2.06
C ALA A 123 -19.00 7.09 0.80
N VAL A 124 -17.81 7.48 0.31
CA VAL A 124 -17.22 6.89 -0.92
C VAL A 124 -16.71 5.47 -0.68
N THR A 125 -16.06 5.23 0.47
CA THR A 125 -15.57 3.91 0.86
C THR A 125 -16.73 2.92 1.03
N LYS A 126 -17.80 3.32 1.71
CA LYS A 126 -19.00 2.48 1.87
C LYS A 126 -19.61 2.07 0.54
N LYS A 127 -19.68 2.99 -0.44
CA LYS A 127 -20.18 2.66 -1.79
C LYS A 127 -19.33 1.60 -2.48
N VAL A 128 -17.99 1.70 -2.33
CA VAL A 128 -17.07 0.72 -2.91
C VAL A 128 -17.24 -0.64 -2.21
N VAL A 129 -17.32 -0.66 -0.88
CA VAL A 129 -17.53 -1.89 -0.11
C VAL A 129 -18.83 -2.60 -0.53
N ASP A 130 -19.93 -1.87 -0.62
CA ASP A 130 -21.23 -2.46 -0.99
C ASP A 130 -21.21 -3.12 -2.37
N PHE A 131 -20.51 -2.51 -3.33
CA PHE A 131 -20.32 -3.09 -4.66
C PHE A 131 -19.33 -4.25 -4.63
N ALA A 132 -18.12 -4.04 -4.13
CA ALA A 132 -17.02 -5.00 -4.19
C ALA A 132 -17.34 -6.31 -3.46
N HIS A 133 -17.93 -6.23 -2.26
CA HIS A 133 -18.35 -7.42 -1.50
C HIS A 133 -19.44 -8.21 -2.22
N SER A 134 -20.34 -7.54 -2.99
CA SER A 134 -21.38 -8.25 -3.76
C SER A 134 -20.81 -9.16 -4.86
N VAL A 135 -19.56 -8.93 -5.28
CA VAL A 135 -18.86 -9.71 -6.30
C VAL A 135 -17.63 -10.45 -5.76
N GLY A 136 -17.46 -10.52 -4.44
CA GLY A 136 -16.40 -11.28 -3.78
C GLY A 136 -15.03 -10.62 -3.82
N VAL A 137 -14.96 -9.29 -4.04
CA VAL A 137 -13.73 -8.48 -4.06
C VAL A 137 -13.53 -7.83 -2.69
N SER A 138 -12.33 -7.97 -2.12
CA SER A 138 -11.98 -7.34 -0.83
C SER A 138 -11.75 -5.83 -0.99
N VAL A 139 -11.96 -5.09 0.08
CA VAL A 139 -11.77 -3.63 0.09
C VAL A 139 -10.83 -3.19 1.19
N GLU A 140 -9.84 -2.40 0.81
CA GLU A 140 -8.99 -1.60 1.69
C GLU A 140 -9.51 -0.17 1.71
N GLY A 141 -9.58 0.44 2.88
CA GLY A 141 -9.85 1.87 3.06
C GLY A 141 -8.62 2.58 3.62
N GLU A 142 -8.62 3.90 3.63
CA GLU A 142 -7.56 4.72 4.23
C GLU A 142 -8.14 5.74 5.19
N LEU A 143 -7.43 5.95 6.31
CA LEU A 143 -7.77 6.97 7.30
C LEU A 143 -6.51 7.69 7.77
N GLY A 144 -6.53 9.03 7.70
CA GLY A 144 -5.39 9.91 7.86
C GLY A 144 -4.74 10.22 6.51
N CYS A 145 -3.82 11.16 6.49
CA CYS A 145 -3.03 11.51 5.30
C CYS A 145 -1.60 11.01 5.45
N LEU A 146 -1.09 10.38 4.40
CA LEU A 146 0.29 9.89 4.40
C LEU A 146 1.27 11.08 4.35
N GLY A 147 2.18 11.09 5.30
CA GLY A 147 3.23 12.11 5.40
C GLY A 147 4.25 11.78 6.46
N SER A 148 5.43 12.36 6.33
CA SER A 148 6.56 12.12 7.23
C SER A 148 6.41 12.88 8.55
N LEU A 149 6.51 12.17 9.65
CA LEU A 149 6.59 12.81 10.99
C LEU A 149 7.86 13.65 11.17
N GLU A 150 8.96 13.34 10.45
CA GLU A 150 10.19 14.12 10.52
C GLU A 150 10.03 15.50 9.85
N THR A 151 9.41 15.54 8.68
CA THR A 151 9.32 16.77 7.87
C THR A 151 7.96 17.48 7.98
N GLY A 152 6.93 16.81 8.47
CA GLY A 152 5.56 17.30 8.46
C GLY A 152 4.95 17.40 7.05
N LYS A 153 5.54 16.73 6.06
CA LYS A 153 5.15 16.86 4.65
C LYS A 153 4.66 15.55 4.07
N GLY A 154 3.66 15.65 3.20
CA GLY A 154 3.24 14.58 2.31
C GLY A 154 3.88 14.74 0.93
N GLU A 155 4.03 13.63 0.22
CA GLU A 155 4.50 13.57 -1.17
C GLU A 155 3.51 12.77 -2.01
N ALA A 156 3.30 13.22 -3.26
CA ALA A 156 2.50 12.49 -4.22
C ALA A 156 3.35 11.44 -4.97
N GLU A 157 2.76 10.28 -5.23
CA GLU A 157 3.32 9.21 -6.05
C GLU A 157 2.27 8.76 -7.06
N ASP A 158 2.67 8.58 -8.32
CA ASP A 158 1.76 8.21 -9.43
C ASP A 158 0.54 9.15 -9.61
N GLY A 159 0.70 10.43 -9.23
CA GLY A 159 -0.36 11.44 -9.32
C GLY A 159 -1.42 11.32 -8.21
N HIS A 160 -1.09 10.66 -7.11
CA HIS A 160 -1.92 10.48 -5.92
C HIS A 160 -1.14 10.85 -4.66
N GLY A 161 -1.72 11.66 -3.79
CA GLY A 161 -1.13 12.13 -2.54
C GLY A 161 -1.19 13.64 -2.39
N PHE A 162 -1.26 14.08 -1.15
CA PHE A 162 -1.20 15.51 -0.80
C PHE A 162 0.26 15.97 -0.82
N GLU A 163 0.53 17.05 -1.53
CA GLU A 163 1.83 17.73 -1.52
C GLU A 163 1.75 19.00 -0.67
N GLY A 164 2.39 19.01 0.49
CA GLY A 164 2.38 20.17 1.38
C GLY A 164 2.63 19.82 2.83
N GLU A 165 2.40 20.81 3.72
CA GLU A 165 2.52 20.64 5.17
C GLU A 165 1.22 20.07 5.74
N LEU A 166 1.34 19.02 6.56
CA LEU A 166 0.25 18.35 7.26
C LEU A 166 0.36 18.61 8.77
N SER A 167 -0.79 18.74 9.42
CA SER A 167 -0.80 18.78 10.90
C SER A 167 -0.50 17.38 11.46
N THR A 168 0.02 17.33 12.68
CA THR A 168 0.31 16.05 13.36
C THR A 168 -0.92 15.15 13.47
N ASP A 169 -2.10 15.74 13.66
CA ASP A 169 -3.37 14.99 13.73
C ASP A 169 -3.74 14.34 12.41
N MET A 170 -3.31 14.90 11.28
CA MET A 170 -3.52 14.29 9.96
C MET A 170 -2.50 13.19 9.66
N LEU A 171 -1.30 13.26 10.27
CA LEU A 171 -0.20 12.31 10.07
C LEU A 171 -0.32 11.03 10.92
N LEU A 172 -1.27 11.01 11.87
CA LEU A 172 -1.48 9.87 12.77
C LEU A 172 -2.96 9.53 12.86
N THR A 173 -3.33 8.35 12.37
CA THR A 173 -4.70 7.85 12.46
C THR A 173 -5.14 7.74 13.93
N ASP A 174 -6.30 8.31 14.25
CA ASP A 174 -6.91 8.19 15.59
C ASP A 174 -7.57 6.82 15.78
N PRO A 175 -7.34 6.09 16.89
CA PRO A 175 -7.88 4.76 17.11
C PRO A 175 -9.41 4.72 17.24
N GLU A 176 -10.05 5.73 17.82
CA GLU A 176 -11.51 5.79 17.99
C GLU A 176 -12.18 6.09 16.64
N GLU A 177 -11.60 7.02 15.87
CA GLU A 177 -12.04 7.33 14.52
C GLU A 177 -11.87 6.12 13.60
N ALA A 178 -10.76 5.37 13.71
CA ALA A 178 -10.54 4.13 12.97
C ALA A 178 -11.62 3.08 13.30
N ALA A 179 -11.96 2.92 14.56
CA ALA A 179 -13.00 1.99 14.97
C ALA A 179 -14.39 2.39 14.41
N ASP A 180 -14.74 3.67 14.46
CA ASP A 180 -15.99 4.20 13.88
C ASP A 180 -16.01 4.04 12.36
N PHE A 181 -14.90 4.34 11.67
CA PHE A 181 -14.75 4.19 10.22
C PHE A 181 -14.99 2.76 9.77
N VAL A 182 -14.33 1.78 10.38
CA VAL A 182 -14.51 0.36 10.06
C VAL A 182 -15.92 -0.11 10.40
N ALA A 183 -16.50 0.35 11.50
CA ALA A 183 -17.88 0.02 11.87
C ALA A 183 -18.91 0.50 10.83
N LYS A 184 -18.67 1.67 10.21
CA LYS A 184 -19.54 2.28 9.20
C LYS A 184 -19.31 1.70 7.80
N THR A 185 -18.06 1.53 7.40
CA THR A 185 -17.69 1.16 6.02
C THR A 185 -17.64 -0.36 5.80
N LYS A 186 -17.21 -1.12 6.81
CA LYS A 186 -17.00 -2.58 6.74
C LYS A 186 -15.87 -2.98 5.80
N VAL A 187 -14.82 -2.19 5.71
CA VAL A 187 -13.58 -2.55 4.96
C VAL A 187 -12.93 -3.80 5.54
N ASP A 188 -12.23 -4.56 4.70
CA ASP A 188 -11.49 -5.77 5.07
C ASP A 188 -10.12 -5.43 5.66
N ALA A 189 -9.52 -4.33 5.19
CA ALA A 189 -8.24 -3.82 5.64
C ALA A 189 -8.29 -2.29 5.74
N LEU A 190 -7.48 -1.73 6.63
CA LEU A 190 -7.39 -0.30 6.87
C LEU A 190 -5.93 0.16 6.76
N ALA A 191 -5.67 1.02 5.76
CA ALA A 191 -4.43 1.77 5.68
C ALA A 191 -4.45 2.89 6.71
N ILE A 192 -3.37 2.96 7.50
CA ILE A 192 -3.24 3.88 8.64
C ILE A 192 -2.04 4.82 8.44
N ALA A 193 -2.24 6.09 8.75
CA ALA A 193 -1.18 7.07 8.79
C ALA A 193 -0.39 6.88 10.11
N ILE A 194 0.90 6.60 9.98
CA ILE A 194 1.81 6.28 11.08
C ILE A 194 3.16 7.00 10.97
N GLY A 195 3.21 8.05 10.15
CA GLY A 195 4.38 8.91 9.99
C GLY A 195 5.27 8.57 8.81
N THR A 196 4.78 7.81 7.84
CA THR A 196 5.46 7.53 6.57
C THR A 196 4.85 8.29 5.42
N SER A 197 5.68 8.75 4.46
CA SER A 197 5.27 9.37 3.20
C SER A 197 5.48 8.42 2.02
N HIS A 198 4.79 8.69 0.92
CA HIS A 198 5.11 8.10 -0.38
C HIS A 198 6.48 8.58 -0.90
N GLY A 199 6.91 8.05 -2.04
CA GLY A 199 8.14 8.47 -2.72
C GLY A 199 9.43 8.02 -2.06
N ALA A 200 10.56 8.49 -2.63
CA ALA A 200 11.90 8.13 -2.18
C ALA A 200 12.41 9.03 -1.03
N TYR A 201 11.82 10.20 -0.84
CA TYR A 201 12.33 11.22 0.09
C TYR A 201 11.63 11.16 1.45
N LYS A 202 11.75 10.02 2.15
CA LYS A 202 11.02 9.78 3.42
C LYS A 202 11.70 10.43 4.62
N PHE A 203 13.02 10.25 4.75
CA PHE A 203 13.80 10.77 5.87
C PHE A 203 15.08 11.43 5.37
N THR A 204 15.41 12.59 5.95
CA THR A 204 16.61 13.38 5.59
C THR A 204 17.86 12.89 6.30
N ARG A 205 17.69 12.15 7.39
CA ARG A 205 18.77 11.56 8.20
C ARG A 205 18.55 10.06 8.34
N LYS A 206 19.64 9.31 8.46
CA LYS A 206 19.55 7.87 8.77
C LYS A 206 18.75 7.70 10.06
N PRO A 207 17.63 6.95 10.01
CA PRO A 207 16.84 6.70 11.20
C PRO A 207 17.67 6.04 12.30
N THR A 208 17.60 6.61 13.51
CA THR A 208 18.26 6.09 14.73
C THR A 208 17.23 5.99 15.84
N GLY A 209 16.48 4.90 15.86
CA GLY A 209 15.36 4.71 16.78
C GLY A 209 14.03 4.62 16.07
N GLU A 210 12.95 4.74 16.79
CA GLU A 210 11.60 4.62 16.25
C GLU A 210 11.29 5.77 15.29
N VAL A 211 11.06 5.45 14.01
CA VAL A 211 10.56 6.40 13.01
C VAL A 211 9.07 6.22 12.73
N LEU A 212 8.56 5.02 13.01
CA LEU A 212 7.13 4.73 12.94
C LEU A 212 6.46 4.96 14.30
N ALA A 213 5.21 5.38 14.26
CA ALA A 213 4.38 5.47 15.46
C ALA A 213 3.89 4.07 15.90
N ILE A 214 4.80 3.18 16.33
CA ILE A 214 4.49 1.77 16.67
C ILE A 214 3.44 1.69 17.80
N SER A 215 3.50 2.56 18.78
CA SER A 215 2.47 2.63 19.84
C SER A 215 1.07 2.90 19.26
N ARG A 216 0.98 3.75 18.25
CA ARG A 216 -0.27 4.05 17.56
C ARG A 216 -0.81 2.83 16.78
N ILE A 217 0.05 2.05 16.15
CA ILE A 217 -0.33 0.79 15.51
C ILE A 217 -0.96 -0.16 16.54
N ALA A 218 -0.31 -0.32 17.69
CA ALA A 218 -0.81 -1.17 18.78
C ALA A 218 -2.16 -0.70 19.34
N GLU A 219 -2.35 0.62 19.52
CA GLU A 219 -3.61 1.21 19.96
C GLU A 219 -4.74 0.94 18.96
N ILE A 220 -4.49 1.17 17.67
CA ILE A 220 -5.47 0.92 16.60
C ILE A 220 -5.79 -0.58 16.51
N HIS A 221 -4.78 -1.45 16.57
CA HIS A 221 -5.00 -2.90 16.53
C HIS A 221 -5.82 -3.38 17.74
N LYS A 222 -5.58 -2.81 18.90
CA LYS A 222 -6.40 -3.12 20.10
C LYS A 222 -7.87 -2.69 19.94
N ALA A 223 -8.12 -1.56 19.27
CA ALA A 223 -9.48 -1.09 18.96
C ALA A 223 -10.13 -1.92 17.85
N LEU A 224 -9.34 -2.46 16.92
CA LEU A 224 -9.76 -3.18 15.72
C LEU A 224 -9.08 -4.56 15.60
N PRO A 225 -9.32 -5.50 16.53
CA PRO A 225 -8.59 -6.78 16.55
C PRO A 225 -8.92 -7.71 15.36
N ASN A 226 -10.01 -7.45 14.65
CA ASN A 226 -10.50 -8.24 13.51
C ASN A 226 -10.36 -7.54 12.16
N THR A 227 -9.71 -6.36 12.12
CA THR A 227 -9.43 -5.62 10.89
C THR A 227 -7.93 -5.62 10.65
N HIS A 228 -7.51 -5.95 9.43
CA HIS A 228 -6.10 -5.99 9.08
C HIS A 228 -5.57 -4.58 8.85
N LEU A 229 -4.45 -4.25 9.47
CA LEU A 229 -3.80 -2.95 9.28
C LEU A 229 -2.80 -3.00 8.11
N VAL A 230 -2.73 -1.89 7.39
CA VAL A 230 -1.86 -1.72 6.23
C VAL A 230 -0.91 -0.55 6.46
N MET A 231 0.36 -0.75 6.11
CA MET A 231 1.38 0.30 6.09
C MET A 231 1.68 0.72 4.67
N HIS A 232 1.46 2.00 4.37
CA HIS A 232 1.90 2.65 3.15
C HIS A 232 3.26 3.34 3.34
N GLY A 233 3.91 3.75 2.24
CA GLY A 233 5.17 4.47 2.30
C GLY A 233 6.32 3.69 2.95
N SER A 234 6.32 2.37 2.89
CA SER A 234 7.19 1.50 3.69
C SER A 234 8.45 1.01 2.98
N SER A 235 8.78 1.52 1.79
CA SER A 235 10.03 1.18 1.09
C SER A 235 11.26 1.52 1.93
N SER A 236 12.26 0.63 1.89
CA SER A 236 13.48 0.74 2.70
C SER A 236 14.54 1.66 2.10
N VAL A 237 14.41 1.98 0.82
CA VAL A 237 15.34 2.84 0.04
C VAL A 237 16.79 2.38 0.22
N PRO A 238 17.18 1.22 -0.35
CA PRO A 238 18.52 0.68 -0.21
C PRO A 238 19.58 1.64 -0.77
N GLN A 239 20.56 2.00 0.06
CA GLN A 239 21.54 3.04 -0.26
C GLN A 239 22.44 2.66 -1.44
N GLU A 240 22.68 1.37 -1.64
CA GLU A 240 23.47 0.86 -2.76
C GLU A 240 22.91 1.27 -4.12
N TRP A 241 21.58 1.33 -4.27
CA TRP A 241 20.93 1.75 -5.51
C TRP A 241 21.09 3.25 -5.74
N LEU A 242 20.99 4.07 -4.69
CA LEU A 242 21.25 5.52 -4.78
C LEU A 242 22.68 5.79 -5.20
N ASP A 243 23.65 5.07 -4.62
CA ASP A 243 25.07 5.19 -4.96
C ASP A 243 25.33 4.82 -6.42
N ILE A 244 24.70 3.75 -6.92
CA ILE A 244 24.82 3.33 -8.32
C ILE A 244 24.19 4.36 -9.25
N ILE A 245 22.99 4.82 -8.97
CA ILE A 245 22.29 5.84 -9.76
C ILE A 245 23.17 7.10 -9.89
N ASN A 246 23.65 7.61 -8.76
CA ASN A 246 24.45 8.83 -8.72
C ASN A 246 25.83 8.65 -9.38
N LYS A 247 26.44 7.47 -9.26
CA LYS A 247 27.70 7.14 -9.95
C LYS A 247 27.59 7.23 -11.48
N TYR A 248 26.41 6.91 -12.03
CA TYR A 248 26.16 6.93 -13.47
C TYR A 248 25.44 8.20 -13.97
N GLY A 249 25.45 9.27 -13.18
CA GLY A 249 24.98 10.60 -13.59
C GLY A 249 23.57 10.95 -13.10
N GLY A 250 22.99 10.18 -12.20
CA GLY A 250 21.81 10.58 -11.45
C GLY A 250 22.13 11.66 -10.42
N GLU A 251 21.12 12.39 -9.98
CA GLU A 251 21.22 13.47 -8.99
C GLU A 251 20.21 13.28 -7.86
N ILE A 252 20.10 12.03 -7.35
CA ILE A 252 19.20 11.74 -6.22
C ILE A 252 19.90 12.21 -4.93
N PRO A 253 19.30 13.15 -4.17
CA PRO A 253 19.84 13.57 -2.88
C PRO A 253 19.84 12.41 -1.88
N GLN A 254 20.69 12.51 -0.86
CA GLN A 254 20.72 11.52 0.22
C GLN A 254 19.35 11.46 0.90
N THR A 255 18.77 10.28 0.93
CA THR A 255 17.50 10.00 1.56
C THR A 255 17.51 8.59 2.15
N TYR A 256 16.61 8.34 3.09
CA TYR A 256 16.50 7.05 3.78
C TYR A 256 15.05 6.60 3.81
N GLY A 257 14.85 5.30 3.76
CA GLY A 257 13.54 4.68 3.89
C GLY A 257 13.24 4.16 5.29
N VAL A 258 12.21 3.37 5.41
CA VAL A 258 11.81 2.73 6.67
C VAL A 258 12.71 1.53 6.95
N PRO A 259 13.35 1.45 8.13
CA PRO A 259 14.14 0.29 8.51
C PRO A 259 13.29 -1.00 8.52
N VAL A 260 13.85 -2.09 8.00
CA VAL A 260 13.13 -3.38 7.94
C VAL A 260 12.74 -3.87 9.34
N GLU A 261 13.56 -3.59 10.34
CA GLU A 261 13.31 -3.93 11.75
C GLU A 261 12.04 -3.24 12.29
N GLU A 262 11.78 -1.99 11.88
CA GLU A 262 10.55 -1.26 12.26
C GLU A 262 9.33 -1.78 11.51
N ILE A 263 9.47 -2.19 10.24
CA ILE A 263 8.41 -2.88 9.51
C ILE A 263 8.03 -4.17 10.24
N GLN A 264 9.03 -4.97 10.64
CA GLN A 264 8.81 -6.18 11.43
C GLN A 264 8.14 -5.90 12.77
N GLU A 265 8.49 -4.78 13.43
CA GLU A 265 7.83 -4.38 14.67
C GLU A 265 6.36 -3.98 14.42
N GLY A 266 6.06 -3.26 13.34
CA GLY A 266 4.70 -2.98 12.91
C GLY A 266 3.89 -4.27 12.68
N ILE A 267 4.49 -5.28 12.05
CA ILE A 267 3.86 -6.60 11.83
C ILE A 267 3.55 -7.28 13.17
N ARG A 268 4.46 -7.25 14.14
CA ARG A 268 4.21 -7.78 15.50
C ARG A 268 3.05 -7.07 16.20
N ASN A 269 2.77 -5.82 15.83
CA ASN A 269 1.72 -4.99 16.40
C ASN A 269 0.42 -4.94 15.58
N GLY A 270 0.24 -5.79 14.57
CA GLY A 270 -1.05 -5.95 13.89
C GLY A 270 -1.08 -5.60 12.41
N VAL A 271 0.01 -5.09 11.85
CA VAL A 271 0.13 -4.87 10.39
C VAL A 271 0.18 -6.21 9.66
N ARG A 272 -0.56 -6.32 8.54
CA ARG A 272 -0.60 -7.55 7.72
C ARG A 272 -0.26 -7.31 6.26
N LYS A 273 -0.37 -6.08 5.76
CA LYS A 273 0.04 -5.67 4.40
C LYS A 273 1.05 -4.54 4.49
N VAL A 274 2.12 -4.61 3.70
CA VAL A 274 3.20 -3.62 3.65
C VAL A 274 3.43 -3.19 2.21
N ASN A 275 3.16 -1.92 1.90
CA ASN A 275 3.30 -1.38 0.55
C ASN A 275 4.75 -1.02 0.22
N ILE A 276 5.24 -1.54 -0.92
CA ILE A 276 6.61 -1.34 -1.41
C ILE A 276 6.56 -0.96 -2.89
N ASP A 277 6.94 0.27 -3.22
CA ASP A 277 7.08 0.75 -4.60
C ASP A 277 8.51 1.22 -4.90
N THR A 278 9.01 2.19 -4.16
CA THR A 278 10.30 2.84 -4.41
C THR A 278 11.46 1.85 -4.54
N ASP A 279 11.50 0.81 -3.70
CA ASP A 279 12.58 -0.19 -3.73
C ASP A 279 12.61 -0.93 -5.08
N ASN A 280 11.41 -1.28 -5.62
CA ASN A 280 11.30 -1.90 -6.94
C ASN A 280 11.73 -0.95 -8.07
N ARG A 281 11.35 0.34 -7.99
CA ARG A 281 11.72 1.33 -9.01
C ARG A 281 13.23 1.56 -9.02
N LEU A 282 13.85 1.69 -7.85
CA LEU A 282 15.30 1.88 -7.73
C LEU A 282 16.08 0.66 -8.25
N SER A 283 15.59 -0.56 -8.01
CA SER A 283 16.26 -1.79 -8.45
C SER A 283 16.23 -2.00 -9.96
N LEU A 284 15.29 -1.41 -10.70
CA LEU A 284 15.17 -1.51 -12.16
C LEU A 284 16.31 -0.83 -12.94
N ILE A 285 17.13 -0.04 -12.28
CA ILE A 285 18.27 0.64 -12.93
C ILE A 285 19.27 -0.35 -13.56
N HIS A 286 19.22 -1.62 -13.18
CA HIS A 286 20.12 -2.66 -13.68
C HIS A 286 19.63 -3.38 -14.94
N ILE A 287 18.44 -3.05 -15.43
CA ILE A 287 17.83 -3.72 -16.60
C ILE A 287 18.14 -2.94 -17.87
#